data_591df94862f5b8956f91550960231909
#
_entry.id   591df94862f5b8956f91550960231909
#
_cell.length_a   1.000
_cell.length_b   1.000
_cell.length_c   1.000
_cell.angle_alpha   90.00
_cell.angle_beta   90.00
_cell.angle_gamma   90.00
#
_symmetry.space_group_name_H-M   'P 1'
#
loop_
_entity.id
_entity.type
_entity.pdbx_description
1 polymer ?
#
loop_
_entity_poly.entity_id
_entity_poly.type
_entity_poly.pdbx_seq_one_letter_code
_entity_poly.pdbx_strand_id
1 'polypeptide(L)'
;MNSRQISSYILILLTLPFTLISAKAKEPVDYVDMFIGTSNSRWMLGPYAQEPFGMVQLGPDNQGNVWMGGYEYAINSVSGFSHLHAWTMGGLMIMPTTADLALTNPSADSPYKGANAGYHSRILKETEKASPGYYSVYLYDHEVKAELSATTRCGIHRYTFPERKESRILIDLLFPTEWDYGFNVKDACITKVSNTELEGYADCQSGPWSNWNNYKLHFVIRFSKPFSQLNGWNEGVEKDDIQSIAGKNDIGAYAIYSTTEGESITVSTGLSLVSIEQARLNMDTELAPLQYDFDRVVAQTRDKWNELLGRIEIEGTNEV
;
A
#
# COMPACT_ATOMS: atom_id res chain seq x y z
N MET A 1 78.98 -4.32 42.95
CA MET A 1 77.84 -5.21 43.17
C MET A 1 76.70 -4.66 42.32
N ASN A 2 76.41 -5.30 41.20
CA ASN A 2 75.42 -4.85 40.22
C ASN A 2 74.11 -5.57 40.45
N SER A 3 73.04 -4.84 40.78
CA SER A 3 71.70 -5.32 40.82
C SER A 3 71.05 -5.20 39.43
N ARG A 4 70.73 -6.35 38.78
CA ARG A 4 69.94 -6.39 37.53
C ARG A 4 68.47 -6.24 37.86
N GLN A 5 67.84 -5.18 37.32
CA GLN A 5 66.38 -5.08 37.29
C GLN A 5 65.85 -5.93 36.13
N ILE A 6 64.98 -6.89 36.46
CA ILE A 6 64.23 -7.67 35.48
C ILE A 6 62.90 -6.96 35.30
N SER A 7 62.68 -6.34 34.12
CA SER A 7 61.41 -5.79 33.72
C SER A 7 60.51 -6.90 33.17
N SER A 8 59.43 -7.21 33.88
CA SER A 8 58.39 -8.14 33.40
C SER A 8 57.41 -7.38 32.52
N TYR A 9 57.38 -7.69 31.24
CA TYR A 9 56.31 -7.25 30.32
C TYR A 9 55.13 -8.18 30.46
N ILE A 10 54.02 -7.61 30.96
CA ILE A 10 52.70 -8.30 30.93
C ILE A 10 52.09 -8.07 29.58
N LEU A 11 52.00 -9.13 28.78
CA LEU A 11 51.30 -9.13 27.49
C LEU A 11 49.80 -9.34 27.75
N ILE A 12 49.01 -8.25 27.72
CA ILE A 12 47.55 -8.33 27.78
C ILE A 12 47.04 -8.74 26.42
N LEU A 13 46.71 -10.01 26.24
CA LEU A 13 45.94 -10.48 25.08
C LEU A 13 44.48 -9.95 25.20
N LEU A 14 44.14 -8.91 24.46
CA LEU A 14 42.72 -8.54 24.27
C LEU A 14 42.07 -9.56 23.38
N THR A 15 41.33 -10.46 23.95
CA THR A 15 40.37 -11.33 23.19
C THR A 15 39.12 -10.55 22.89
N LEU A 16 39.05 -9.97 21.68
CA LEU A 16 37.82 -9.43 21.11
C LEU A 16 36.87 -10.62 20.86
N PRO A 17 35.64 -10.60 21.37
CA PRO A 17 34.67 -11.61 21.00
C PRO A 17 34.31 -11.42 19.50
N PHE A 18 34.76 -12.35 18.67
CA PHE A 18 34.29 -12.50 17.31
C PHE A 18 32.83 -12.98 17.39
N THR A 19 31.88 -12.08 17.36
CA THR A 19 30.50 -12.45 17.09
C THR A 19 30.42 -12.87 15.63
N LEU A 20 30.39 -14.17 15.39
CA LEU A 20 30.02 -14.75 14.12
C LEU A 20 28.59 -14.30 13.83
N ILE A 21 28.42 -13.26 12.99
CA ILE A 21 27.14 -12.94 12.37
C ILE A 21 26.89 -14.10 11.42
N SER A 22 26.16 -15.11 11.87
CA SER A 22 25.67 -16.17 10.99
C SER A 22 24.73 -15.49 10.00
N ALA A 23 25.08 -15.47 8.72
CA ALA A 23 24.16 -15.04 7.69
C ALA A 23 22.95 -15.99 7.76
N LYS A 24 21.76 -15.42 7.98
CA LYS A 24 20.50 -16.18 7.98
C LYS A 24 20.40 -16.86 6.60
N ALA A 25 20.14 -18.15 6.57
CA ALA A 25 19.90 -18.85 5.30
C ALA A 25 18.72 -18.20 4.58
N LYS A 26 18.84 -18.06 3.25
CA LYS A 26 17.76 -17.53 2.43
C LYS A 26 16.55 -18.44 2.52
N GLU A 27 15.38 -17.84 2.69
CA GLU A 27 14.09 -18.51 2.65
C GLU A 27 13.52 -18.46 1.21
N PRO A 28 12.57 -19.33 0.85
CA PRO A 28 11.99 -19.35 -0.52
C PRO A 28 11.53 -17.99 -1.03
N VAL A 29 10.93 -17.15 -0.19
CA VAL A 29 10.51 -15.79 -0.56
C VAL A 29 11.67 -14.86 -0.94
N ASP A 30 12.88 -15.12 -0.46
CA ASP A 30 14.06 -14.27 -0.75
C ASP A 30 14.60 -14.45 -2.18
N TYR A 31 14.09 -15.46 -2.90
CA TYR A 31 14.42 -15.71 -4.31
C TYR A 31 13.39 -15.13 -5.28
N VAL A 32 12.29 -14.57 -4.78
CA VAL A 32 11.23 -14.01 -5.62
C VAL A 32 11.52 -12.56 -5.94
N ASP A 33 11.65 -12.24 -7.23
CA ASP A 33 11.70 -10.88 -7.73
C ASP A 33 10.29 -10.44 -8.17
N MET A 34 9.68 -9.56 -7.39
CA MET A 34 8.31 -9.05 -7.63
C MET A 34 8.22 -8.08 -8.81
N PHE A 35 9.35 -7.64 -9.37
CA PHE A 35 9.35 -6.73 -10.52
C PHE A 35 9.45 -7.44 -11.88
N ILE A 36 9.65 -8.75 -11.90
CA ILE A 36 9.67 -9.54 -13.14
C ILE A 36 8.34 -9.40 -13.88
N GLY A 37 8.41 -8.99 -15.16
CA GLY A 37 7.24 -8.84 -16.01
C GLY A 37 6.42 -7.56 -15.82
N THR A 38 6.89 -6.63 -14.98
CA THR A 38 6.16 -5.38 -14.68
C THR A 38 6.50 -4.22 -15.63
N SER A 39 7.43 -4.42 -16.57
CA SER A 39 7.78 -3.43 -17.59
C SER A 39 7.26 -3.84 -18.97
N ASN A 40 6.59 -2.91 -19.66
CA ASN A 40 5.93 -3.14 -20.96
C ASN A 40 4.97 -4.35 -20.95
N SER A 41 4.47 -4.71 -19.81
CA SER A 41 3.57 -5.84 -19.66
C SER A 41 2.13 -5.42 -19.87
N ARG A 42 1.38 -6.21 -20.66
CA ARG A 42 -0.06 -6.06 -20.81
C ARG A 42 -0.84 -6.81 -19.72
N TRP A 43 -0.12 -7.56 -18.90
CA TRP A 43 -0.70 -8.42 -17.91
C TRP A 43 -0.67 -7.70 -16.56
N MET A 44 -1.62 -7.94 -15.72
CA MET A 44 -1.80 -7.31 -14.42
C MET A 44 -0.71 -7.76 -13.42
N LEU A 45 0.55 -7.57 -13.80
CA LEU A 45 1.70 -7.87 -12.99
C LEU A 45 2.19 -6.58 -12.34
N GLY A 46 2.28 -6.61 -11.04
CA GLY A 46 2.80 -5.50 -10.25
C GLY A 46 3.37 -6.00 -8.93
N PRO A 47 4.13 -5.17 -8.22
CA PRO A 47 4.76 -5.52 -6.96
C PRO A 47 3.75 -5.46 -5.79
N TYR A 48 2.61 -6.13 -5.97
CA TYR A 48 1.50 -6.05 -5.02
C TYR A 48 1.77 -6.86 -3.77
N ALA A 49 1.57 -6.22 -2.61
CA ALA A 49 1.53 -6.91 -1.33
C ALA A 49 0.23 -7.71 -1.23
N GLN A 50 0.33 -9.03 -1.26
CA GLN A 50 -0.81 -9.93 -1.15
C GLN A 50 -0.45 -11.20 -0.40
N GLU A 51 -1.43 -11.80 0.23
CA GLU A 51 -1.33 -13.16 0.77
C GLU A 51 -1.55 -14.20 -0.36
N PRO A 52 -0.99 -15.42 -0.29
CA PRO A 52 -1.28 -16.45 -1.28
C PRO A 52 -2.78 -16.63 -1.50
N PHE A 53 -3.23 -16.46 -2.77
CA PHE A 53 -4.64 -16.55 -3.19
C PHE A 53 -5.59 -15.54 -2.50
N GLY A 54 -5.04 -14.47 -1.91
CA GLY A 54 -5.83 -13.41 -1.30
C GLY A 54 -6.64 -12.62 -2.33
N MET A 55 -7.81 -12.12 -1.89
CA MET A 55 -8.62 -11.19 -2.67
C MET A 55 -7.94 -9.82 -2.78
N VAL A 56 -7.27 -9.40 -1.71
CA VAL A 56 -6.59 -8.10 -1.66
C VAL A 56 -5.22 -8.22 -2.33
N GLN A 57 -5.00 -7.38 -3.33
CA GLN A 57 -3.74 -7.16 -4.03
C GLN A 57 -3.36 -5.69 -3.83
N LEU A 58 -2.84 -5.38 -2.64
CA LEU A 58 -2.54 -4.02 -2.24
C LEU A 58 -1.23 -3.53 -2.86
N GLY A 59 -1.28 -2.48 -3.64
CA GLY A 59 -0.07 -1.98 -4.28
C GLY A 59 -0.19 -0.65 -5.00
N PRO A 60 0.90 -0.20 -5.63
CA PRO A 60 0.95 1.10 -6.28
C PRO A 60 0.17 1.14 -7.59
N ASP A 61 -0.52 2.27 -7.80
CA ASP A 61 -1.09 2.69 -9.06
C ASP A 61 -0.24 3.82 -9.64
N ASN A 62 0.33 3.64 -10.81
CA ASN A 62 1.11 4.67 -11.46
C ASN A 62 0.74 4.89 -12.93
N GLN A 63 -0.25 4.16 -13.41
CA GLN A 63 -0.70 4.26 -14.77
C GLN A 63 -2.22 4.07 -14.86
N GLY A 64 -2.91 5.14 -15.24
CA GLY A 64 -4.38 5.21 -15.17
C GLY A 64 -5.13 4.96 -16.49
N ASN A 65 -4.48 4.79 -17.65
CA ASN A 65 -5.20 4.69 -18.91
C ASN A 65 -4.59 3.78 -19.98
N VAL A 66 -3.95 2.72 -19.55
CA VAL A 66 -3.42 1.68 -20.43
C VAL A 66 -3.82 0.29 -19.94
N TRP A 67 -3.71 -0.66 -20.83
CA TRP A 67 -4.04 -2.08 -20.65
C TRP A 67 -3.13 -2.79 -19.64
N MET A 68 -3.09 -2.31 -18.41
CA MET A 68 -2.23 -2.85 -17.35
C MET A 68 -2.97 -2.82 -16.02
N GLY A 69 -2.53 -3.60 -15.07
CA GLY A 69 -3.12 -3.66 -13.75
C GLY A 69 -2.80 -2.48 -12.82
N GLY A 70 -2.55 -1.29 -13.40
CA GLY A 70 -2.26 -0.07 -12.62
C GLY A 70 -0.79 0.22 -12.41
N TYR A 71 0.12 -0.71 -12.67
CA TYR A 71 1.56 -0.53 -12.46
C TYR A 71 2.39 -0.75 -13.73
N GLU A 72 3.32 0.17 -14.00
CA GLU A 72 4.36 0.08 -15.02
C GLU A 72 5.70 0.50 -14.42
N TYR A 73 6.69 -0.40 -14.47
CA TYR A 73 8.00 -0.17 -13.85
C TYR A 73 8.73 1.08 -14.37
N ALA A 74 8.56 1.43 -15.64
CA ALA A 74 9.21 2.58 -16.24
C ALA A 74 8.68 3.93 -15.76
N ILE A 75 7.55 3.98 -15.05
CA ILE A 75 6.94 5.22 -14.55
C ILE A 75 7.47 5.55 -13.15
N ASN A 76 7.96 6.76 -12.99
CA ASN A 76 8.58 7.25 -11.76
C ASN A 76 7.63 8.11 -10.92
N SER A 77 6.35 7.74 -10.87
CA SER A 77 5.33 8.38 -10.02
C SER A 77 4.33 7.36 -9.52
N VAL A 78 3.66 7.67 -8.43
CA VAL A 78 2.56 6.88 -7.85
C VAL A 78 1.38 7.81 -7.62
N SER A 79 0.20 7.36 -8.02
CA SER A 79 -1.07 8.06 -7.84
C SER A 79 -1.74 7.70 -6.53
N GLY A 80 -1.48 6.50 -6.05
CA GLY A 80 -2.02 5.97 -4.81
C GLY A 80 -1.81 4.46 -4.71
N PHE A 81 -2.51 3.84 -3.75
CA PHE A 81 -2.39 2.43 -3.44
C PHE A 81 -3.78 1.79 -3.40
N SER A 82 -4.14 1.10 -4.50
CA SER A 82 -5.42 0.39 -4.61
C SER A 82 -5.35 -1.01 -3.99
N HIS A 83 -6.51 -1.52 -3.61
CA HIS A 83 -6.66 -2.82 -2.97
C HIS A 83 -7.00 -3.94 -3.96
N LEU A 84 -7.43 -3.60 -5.16
CA LEU A 84 -7.79 -4.55 -6.21
C LEU A 84 -7.04 -4.17 -7.50
N HIS A 85 -6.28 -5.12 -8.01
CA HIS A 85 -5.49 -4.97 -9.24
C HIS A 85 -5.83 -6.11 -10.22
N ALA A 86 -7.05 -6.15 -10.68
CA ALA A 86 -7.50 -7.10 -11.68
C ALA A 86 -7.96 -6.36 -12.93
N TRP A 87 -7.97 -7.01 -14.06
CA TRP A 87 -8.18 -6.43 -15.38
C TRP A 87 -9.41 -5.52 -15.52
N THR A 88 -10.45 -5.76 -14.76
CA THR A 88 -11.68 -4.98 -14.80
C THR A 88 -12.22 -4.71 -13.39
N MET A 89 -11.37 -4.84 -12.40
CA MET A 89 -11.70 -4.56 -11.01
C MET A 89 -10.66 -3.62 -10.42
N GLY A 90 -11.13 -2.53 -9.86
CA GLY A 90 -10.36 -1.55 -9.13
C GLY A 90 -11.18 -1.03 -7.94
N GLY A 91 -10.73 0.06 -7.38
CA GLY A 91 -11.45 0.76 -6.32
C GLY A 91 -10.77 0.66 -4.96
N LEU A 92 -11.19 1.58 -4.12
CA LEU A 92 -10.61 1.88 -2.83
C LEU A 92 -9.11 2.13 -2.93
N MET A 93 -8.75 3.27 -3.48
CA MET A 93 -7.38 3.76 -3.47
C MET A 93 -7.15 4.62 -2.23
N ILE A 94 -5.98 4.47 -1.59
CA ILE A 94 -5.55 5.31 -0.47
C ILE A 94 -4.23 5.97 -0.81
N MET A 95 -4.11 7.29 -0.54
CA MET A 95 -2.90 8.06 -0.79
C MET A 95 -2.57 9.00 0.37
N PRO A 96 -1.38 8.90 0.98
CA PRO A 96 -0.91 9.90 1.95
C PRO A 96 -0.35 11.11 1.23
N THR A 97 -0.66 12.32 1.73
CA THR A 97 -0.16 13.57 1.16
C THR A 97 0.22 14.59 2.23
N THR A 98 1.12 15.52 1.89
CA THR A 98 1.52 16.64 2.73
C THR A 98 1.54 17.97 1.99
N ALA A 99 1.40 17.93 0.66
CA ALA A 99 1.33 19.12 -0.19
C ALA A 99 -0.10 19.65 -0.32
N ASP A 100 -0.25 20.79 -0.94
CA ASP A 100 -1.56 21.33 -1.29
C ASP A 100 -2.32 20.32 -2.13
N LEU A 101 -3.57 20.10 -1.74
CA LEU A 101 -4.40 19.10 -2.37
C LEU A 101 -4.99 19.63 -3.68
N ALA A 102 -4.68 18.98 -4.78
CA ALA A 102 -5.37 19.17 -6.03
C ALA A 102 -6.20 17.90 -6.30
N LEU A 103 -7.49 17.98 -6.09
CA LEU A 103 -8.45 16.88 -6.27
C LEU A 103 -8.78 16.58 -7.74
N THR A 104 -8.08 17.20 -8.68
CA THR A 104 -8.28 16.91 -10.10
C THR A 104 -7.71 15.55 -10.42
N ASN A 105 -8.59 14.62 -10.67
CA ASN A 105 -8.23 13.34 -11.26
C ASN A 105 -7.45 13.60 -12.55
N PRO A 106 -6.30 12.94 -12.78
CA PRO A 106 -5.60 13.05 -14.06
C PRO A 106 -6.53 12.59 -15.16
N SER A 107 -6.93 13.54 -16.03
CA SER A 107 -7.90 13.24 -17.07
C SER A 107 -7.37 12.18 -18.04
N ALA A 108 -8.26 11.32 -18.49
CA ALA A 108 -8.04 10.22 -19.41
C ALA A 108 -7.36 10.56 -20.75
N ASP A 109 -7.10 11.84 -21.06
CA ASP A 109 -6.60 12.25 -22.37
C ASP A 109 -5.09 12.16 -22.57
N SER A 110 -4.31 11.61 -21.63
CA SER A 110 -2.87 11.41 -21.80
C SER A 110 -2.34 10.25 -20.96
N PRO A 111 -1.61 9.31 -21.56
CA PRO A 111 -0.95 8.22 -20.85
C PRO A 111 0.08 8.68 -19.79
N TYR A 112 0.43 9.97 -19.80
CA TYR A 112 1.45 10.54 -18.90
C TYR A 112 0.93 11.70 -18.05
N LYS A 113 -0.36 11.99 -18.09
CA LYS A 113 -0.93 13.12 -17.35
C LYS A 113 -0.87 12.94 -15.83
N GLY A 114 -0.69 11.72 -15.36
CA GLY A 114 -0.62 11.43 -13.95
C GLY A 114 0.65 11.91 -13.25
N ALA A 115 1.75 12.03 -13.95
CA ALA A 115 3.05 12.22 -13.30
C ALA A 115 3.22 13.52 -12.51
N ASN A 116 2.39 14.55 -12.76
CA ASN A 116 2.51 15.87 -12.13
C ASN A 116 1.16 16.55 -11.84
N ALA A 117 0.04 15.84 -11.90
CA ALA A 117 -1.29 16.42 -11.68
C ALA A 117 -1.95 15.82 -10.42
N GLY A 118 -2.73 16.62 -9.73
CA GLY A 118 -3.48 16.17 -8.55
C GLY A 118 -2.57 15.87 -7.36
N TYR A 119 -2.86 14.80 -6.65
CA TYR A 119 -2.19 14.35 -5.44
C TYR A 119 -1.12 13.27 -5.68
N HIS A 120 -0.66 13.09 -6.93
CA HIS A 120 0.43 12.18 -7.27
C HIS A 120 1.74 12.54 -6.57
N SER A 121 2.61 11.56 -6.44
CA SER A 121 3.98 11.79 -6.01
C SER A 121 4.97 11.15 -6.98
N ARG A 122 6.02 11.88 -7.29
CA ARG A 122 7.21 11.26 -7.86
C ARG A 122 7.83 10.30 -6.86
N ILE A 123 8.50 9.28 -7.37
CA ILE A 123 9.26 8.31 -6.57
C ILE A 123 10.68 8.18 -7.11
N LEU A 124 11.59 7.78 -6.21
CA LEU A 124 12.91 7.32 -6.62
C LEU A 124 12.89 5.80 -6.68
N LYS A 125 13.14 5.21 -7.86
CA LYS A 125 13.04 3.76 -8.08
C LYS A 125 13.91 2.94 -7.13
N GLU A 126 15.06 3.45 -6.73
CA GLU A 126 15.95 2.81 -5.78
C GLU A 126 15.36 2.69 -4.37
N THR A 127 14.31 3.45 -4.04
CA THR A 127 13.59 3.34 -2.77
C THR A 127 12.47 2.31 -2.80
N GLU A 128 12.07 1.90 -4.00
CA GLU A 128 11.01 0.93 -4.19
C GLU A 128 11.50 -0.48 -3.84
N LYS A 129 10.79 -1.14 -2.95
CA LYS A 129 11.12 -2.49 -2.48
C LYS A 129 9.85 -3.34 -2.47
N ALA A 130 9.96 -4.56 -2.96
CA ALA A 130 8.89 -5.52 -2.93
C ALA A 130 9.40 -6.93 -2.61
N SER A 131 8.60 -7.68 -1.88
CA SER A 131 8.74 -9.11 -1.66
C SER A 131 7.34 -9.71 -1.51
N PRO A 132 7.17 -11.03 -1.61
CA PRO A 132 5.87 -11.64 -1.38
C PRO A 132 5.24 -11.18 -0.07
N GLY A 133 4.08 -10.51 -0.16
CA GLY A 133 3.37 -9.96 0.99
C GLY A 133 3.80 -8.58 1.48
N TYR A 134 4.75 -7.93 0.83
CA TYR A 134 5.23 -6.61 1.25
C TYR A 134 5.60 -5.74 0.06
N TYR A 135 5.28 -4.45 0.17
CA TYR A 135 5.74 -3.40 -0.75
C TYR A 135 6.09 -2.14 0.04
N SER A 136 7.07 -1.37 -0.43
CA SER A 136 7.37 -0.04 0.11
C SER A 136 7.98 0.88 -0.93
N VAL A 137 7.75 2.20 -0.74
CA VAL A 137 8.30 3.26 -1.58
C VAL A 137 8.37 4.59 -0.81
N TYR A 138 9.28 5.47 -1.21
CA TYR A 138 9.33 6.85 -0.72
C TYR A 138 8.65 7.79 -1.73
N LEU A 139 7.61 8.45 -1.27
CA LEU A 139 6.85 9.46 -2.01
C LEU A 139 7.57 10.81 -1.90
N TYR A 140 8.31 11.17 -2.95
CA TYR A 140 9.25 12.29 -2.92
C TYR A 140 8.56 13.64 -2.70
N ASP A 141 7.44 13.91 -3.39
CA ASP A 141 6.76 15.20 -3.32
C ASP A 141 6.02 15.40 -1.99
N HIS A 142 5.70 14.33 -1.30
CA HIS A 142 5.03 14.36 0.01
C HIS A 142 5.96 14.08 1.18
N GLU A 143 7.20 13.67 0.90
CA GLU A 143 8.19 13.27 1.92
C GLU A 143 7.65 12.16 2.84
N VAL A 144 6.86 11.23 2.30
CA VAL A 144 6.23 10.15 3.04
C VAL A 144 6.81 8.81 2.62
N LYS A 145 7.22 7.98 3.58
CA LYS A 145 7.48 6.57 3.32
C LYS A 145 6.16 5.80 3.41
N ALA A 146 5.79 5.11 2.35
CA ALA A 146 4.65 4.21 2.30
C ALA A 146 5.11 2.76 2.38
N GLU A 147 4.48 1.97 3.23
CA GLU A 147 4.70 0.54 3.39
C GLU A 147 3.34 -0.17 3.39
N LEU A 148 3.25 -1.29 2.69
CA LEU A 148 2.00 -2.02 2.45
C LEU A 148 2.19 -3.50 2.76
N SER A 149 1.14 -4.10 3.33
CA SER A 149 0.99 -5.55 3.45
C SER A 149 -0.50 -5.92 3.39
N ALA A 150 -0.81 -7.20 3.21
CA ALA A 150 -2.19 -7.64 3.13
C ALA A 150 -2.37 -9.05 3.68
N THR A 151 -3.57 -9.32 4.16
CA THR A 151 -4.10 -10.65 4.41
C THR A 151 -5.08 -11.04 3.31
N THR A 152 -5.84 -12.12 3.46
CA THR A 152 -6.75 -12.60 2.41
C THR A 152 -7.75 -11.55 1.94
N ARG A 153 -8.35 -10.78 2.87
CA ARG A 153 -9.43 -9.81 2.59
C ARG A 153 -9.19 -8.44 3.21
N CYS A 154 -8.00 -8.23 3.78
CA CYS A 154 -7.67 -6.98 4.45
C CYS A 154 -6.34 -6.44 3.95
N GLY A 155 -6.27 -5.11 3.85
CA GLY A 155 -5.02 -4.39 3.62
C GLY A 155 -4.53 -3.72 4.91
N ILE A 156 -3.24 -3.51 5.00
CA ILE A 156 -2.64 -2.69 6.04
C ILE A 156 -1.55 -1.82 5.43
N HIS A 157 -1.62 -0.52 5.72
CA HIS A 157 -0.65 0.47 5.28
C HIS A 157 0.05 1.05 6.50
N ARG A 158 1.30 1.40 6.36
CA ARG A 158 2.04 2.23 7.31
C ARG A 158 2.63 3.40 6.56
N TYR A 159 2.22 4.61 6.92
CA TYR A 159 2.71 5.85 6.35
C TYR A 159 3.53 6.61 7.38
N THR A 160 4.81 6.83 7.09
CA THR A 160 5.71 7.60 7.96
C THR A 160 5.84 9.00 7.38
N PHE A 161 5.39 9.98 8.16
CA PHE A 161 5.27 11.37 7.75
C PHE A 161 6.43 12.24 8.27
N PRO A 162 6.75 13.34 7.58
CA PRO A 162 7.54 14.43 8.15
C PRO A 162 6.69 15.25 9.14
N GLU A 163 7.33 16.20 9.82
CA GLU A 163 6.61 17.19 10.63
C GLU A 163 5.78 18.12 9.72
N ARG A 164 4.46 18.08 9.86
CA ARG A 164 3.51 18.95 9.14
C ARG A 164 2.33 19.33 10.04
N LYS A 165 1.86 20.57 9.88
CA LYS A 165 0.60 20.99 10.52
C LYS A 165 -0.61 20.33 9.89
N GLU A 166 -0.48 19.97 8.60
CA GLU A 166 -1.54 19.36 7.81
C GLU A 166 -0.97 18.27 6.91
N SER A 167 -1.09 17.05 7.37
CA SER A 167 -0.91 15.82 6.60
C SER A 167 -2.29 15.25 6.31
N ARG A 168 -2.43 14.55 5.18
CA ARG A 168 -3.72 13.99 4.78
C ARG A 168 -3.57 12.53 4.38
N ILE A 169 -4.65 11.77 4.57
CA ILE A 169 -4.81 10.43 4.00
C ILE A 169 -6.09 10.47 3.17
N LEU A 170 -5.93 10.40 1.86
CA LEU A 170 -7.01 10.41 0.89
C LEU A 170 -7.57 9.02 0.69
N ILE A 171 -8.87 8.94 0.48
CA ILE A 171 -9.62 7.77 0.05
C ILE A 171 -10.32 8.16 -1.24
N ASP A 172 -9.87 7.62 -2.38
CA ASP A 172 -10.48 7.84 -3.69
C ASP A 172 -11.18 6.57 -4.15
N LEU A 173 -12.46 6.69 -4.50
CA LEU A 173 -13.28 5.56 -4.91
C LEU A 173 -13.39 5.40 -6.43
N LEU A 174 -13.01 6.45 -7.18
CA LEU A 174 -13.03 6.40 -8.64
C LEU A 174 -11.74 5.87 -9.22
N PHE A 175 -10.57 6.14 -8.60
CA PHE A 175 -9.31 5.89 -9.29
C PHE A 175 -9.25 4.46 -9.83
N PRO A 176 -9.46 4.25 -11.13
CA PRO A 176 -9.46 2.94 -11.74
C PRO A 176 -8.03 2.53 -12.11
N THR A 177 -7.77 1.27 -12.05
CA THR A 177 -6.55 0.69 -12.59
C THR A 177 -6.52 0.69 -14.12
N GLU A 178 -7.69 0.83 -14.76
CA GLU A 178 -7.81 0.79 -16.24
C GLU A 178 -8.94 1.67 -16.77
N TRP A 179 -8.59 2.86 -17.25
CA TRP A 179 -9.53 3.82 -17.84
C TRP A 179 -10.14 3.39 -19.18
N ASP A 180 -9.39 2.63 -19.96
CA ASP A 180 -9.81 2.24 -21.32
C ASP A 180 -11.00 1.28 -21.34
N TYR A 181 -11.33 0.67 -20.19
CA TYR A 181 -12.48 -0.20 -20.04
C TYR A 181 -13.73 0.51 -19.53
N GLY A 182 -13.70 1.83 -19.43
CA GLY A 182 -14.82 2.63 -18.99
C GLY A 182 -15.26 2.31 -17.57
N PHE A 183 -14.29 2.08 -16.66
CA PHE A 183 -14.58 1.96 -15.24
C PHE A 183 -15.28 3.20 -14.73
N ASN A 184 -16.37 3.02 -14.03
CA ASN A 184 -17.07 4.11 -13.36
C ASN A 184 -17.68 3.63 -12.03
N VAL A 185 -17.98 4.60 -11.19
CA VAL A 185 -18.69 4.41 -9.92
C VAL A 185 -20.12 4.91 -10.11
N LYS A 186 -21.09 4.00 -10.08
CA LYS A 186 -22.52 4.34 -10.25
C LYS A 186 -23.12 4.95 -9.02
N ASP A 187 -22.67 4.50 -7.86
CA ASP A 187 -23.14 4.93 -6.54
C ASP A 187 -22.07 4.59 -5.51
N ALA A 188 -21.78 5.51 -4.63
CA ALA A 188 -20.83 5.31 -3.54
C ALA A 188 -21.18 6.12 -2.32
N CYS A 189 -20.72 5.67 -1.17
CA CYS A 189 -20.85 6.38 0.09
C CYS A 189 -19.62 6.14 0.97
N ILE A 190 -19.17 7.20 1.63
CA ILE A 190 -18.20 7.14 2.73
C ILE A 190 -18.88 7.76 3.95
N THR A 191 -18.88 7.04 5.07
CA THR A 191 -19.47 7.47 6.34
C THR A 191 -18.42 7.46 7.45
N LYS A 192 -18.38 8.52 8.23
CA LYS A 192 -17.57 8.64 9.44
C LYS A 192 -18.26 7.91 10.59
N VAL A 193 -17.65 6.82 11.05
CA VAL A 193 -18.11 6.09 12.24
C VAL A 193 -17.57 6.73 13.51
N SER A 194 -16.29 7.14 13.46
CA SER A 194 -15.59 7.85 14.53
C SER A 194 -14.43 8.67 13.97
N ASN A 195 -13.65 9.31 14.83
CA ASN A 195 -12.43 10.00 14.39
C ASN A 195 -11.28 9.03 14.03
N THR A 196 -11.49 7.72 14.16
CA THR A 196 -10.52 6.68 13.80
C THR A 196 -11.10 5.64 12.86
N GLU A 197 -12.36 5.78 12.43
CA GLU A 197 -12.98 4.76 11.60
C GLU A 197 -13.94 5.35 10.58
N LEU A 198 -13.80 4.89 9.35
CA LEU A 198 -14.71 5.13 8.24
C LEU A 198 -15.27 3.80 7.75
N GLU A 199 -16.45 3.84 7.15
CA GLU A 199 -17.03 2.71 6.41
C GLU A 199 -17.70 3.22 5.14
N GLY A 200 -17.92 2.32 4.19
CA GLY A 200 -18.57 2.73 2.96
C GLY A 200 -18.65 1.63 1.92
N TYR A 201 -19.07 2.05 0.74
CA TYR A 201 -19.13 1.20 -0.43
C TYR A 201 -18.92 1.99 -1.71
N ALA A 202 -18.52 1.28 -2.77
CA ALA A 202 -18.55 1.74 -4.14
C ALA A 202 -19.23 0.68 -5.02
N ASP A 203 -20.29 1.07 -5.73
CA ASP A 203 -20.94 0.27 -6.77
C ASP A 203 -20.20 0.54 -8.09
N CYS A 204 -19.32 -0.39 -8.44
CA CYS A 204 -18.39 -0.27 -9.54
C CYS A 204 -18.95 -0.95 -10.79
N GLN A 205 -18.73 -0.30 -11.93
CA GLN A 205 -19.04 -0.84 -13.25
C GLN A 205 -17.80 -0.74 -14.12
N SER A 206 -17.39 -1.82 -14.72
CA SER A 206 -16.39 -1.82 -15.78
C SER A 206 -17.05 -1.73 -17.16
N GLY A 207 -16.50 -0.85 -17.97
CA GLY A 207 -16.88 -0.29 -19.22
C GLY A 207 -17.63 -1.01 -20.33
N PRO A 208 -17.66 -0.40 -21.52
CA PRO A 208 -18.67 -0.72 -22.57
C PRO A 208 -18.48 -2.10 -23.19
N TRP A 209 -17.34 -2.72 -23.00
CA TRP A 209 -17.06 -4.04 -23.55
C TRP A 209 -17.65 -5.16 -22.73
N SER A 210 -18.06 -4.87 -21.51
CA SER A 210 -18.47 -5.92 -20.62
C SER A 210 -19.39 -5.39 -19.53
N ASN A 211 -20.62 -5.76 -19.61
CA ASN A 211 -21.41 -5.97 -18.40
C ASN A 211 -20.80 -7.08 -17.52
N TRP A 212 -19.47 -7.32 -17.64
CA TRP A 212 -18.84 -8.50 -17.05
C TRP A 212 -18.57 -8.34 -15.58
N ASN A 213 -18.18 -7.16 -15.15
CA ASN A 213 -17.83 -6.88 -13.77
C ASN A 213 -18.60 -5.69 -13.23
N ASN A 214 -19.86 -5.96 -12.87
CA ASN A 214 -20.57 -5.09 -11.95
C ASN A 214 -20.40 -5.69 -10.57
N TYR A 215 -19.80 -4.96 -9.66
CA TYR A 215 -19.61 -5.40 -8.29
C TYR A 215 -19.76 -4.23 -7.34
N LYS A 216 -20.18 -4.53 -6.14
CA LYS A 216 -20.23 -3.56 -5.05
C LYS A 216 -19.12 -3.89 -4.06
N LEU A 217 -18.13 -3.01 -3.95
CA LEU A 217 -17.06 -3.13 -2.98
C LEU A 217 -17.48 -2.41 -1.70
N HIS A 218 -17.56 -3.15 -0.61
CA HIS A 218 -17.80 -2.61 0.72
C HIS A 218 -16.49 -2.59 1.49
N PHE A 219 -16.31 -1.57 2.33
CA PHE A 219 -15.07 -1.42 3.09
C PHE A 219 -15.31 -0.84 4.48
N VAL A 220 -14.37 -1.16 5.38
CA VAL A 220 -14.15 -0.50 6.66
C VAL A 220 -12.69 -0.09 6.72
N ILE A 221 -12.41 1.14 7.16
CA ILE A 221 -11.07 1.71 7.28
C ILE A 221 -10.85 2.14 8.72
N ARG A 222 -9.78 1.66 9.36
CA ARG A 222 -9.36 2.09 10.71
C ARG A 222 -7.99 2.74 10.67
N PHE A 223 -7.88 3.86 11.37
CA PHE A 223 -6.65 4.63 11.51
C PHE A 223 -6.10 4.46 12.93
N SER A 224 -4.79 4.28 13.05
CA SER A 224 -4.10 4.17 14.36
C SER A 224 -4.08 5.48 15.14
N LYS A 225 -4.34 6.61 14.46
CA LYS A 225 -4.38 7.96 15.06
C LYS A 225 -5.71 8.62 14.72
N PRO A 226 -6.35 9.31 15.68
CA PRO A 226 -7.54 10.10 15.38
C PRO A 226 -7.21 11.25 14.42
N PHE A 227 -8.01 11.40 13.38
CA PHE A 227 -7.97 12.58 12.51
C PHE A 227 -8.71 13.76 13.16
N SER A 228 -8.23 14.97 12.88
CA SER A 228 -8.82 16.21 13.39
C SER A 228 -10.09 16.60 12.64
N GLN A 229 -10.13 16.31 11.33
CA GLN A 229 -11.21 16.67 10.42
C GLN A 229 -11.31 15.64 9.30
N LEU A 230 -12.51 15.43 8.78
CA LEU A 230 -12.77 14.66 7.58
C LEU A 230 -13.43 15.55 6.54
N ASN A 231 -12.79 15.75 5.41
CA ASN A 231 -13.34 16.43 4.26
C ASN A 231 -13.66 15.44 3.15
N GLY A 232 -14.46 15.84 2.18
CA GLY A 232 -14.80 15.00 1.04
C GLY A 232 -15.04 15.80 -0.23
N TRP A 233 -15.09 15.10 -1.34
CA TRP A 233 -15.44 15.70 -2.63
C TRP A 233 -16.36 14.79 -3.43
N ASN A 234 -17.16 15.39 -4.27
CA ASN A 234 -17.90 14.71 -5.31
C ASN A 234 -17.98 15.61 -6.57
N GLU A 235 -17.54 15.06 -7.72
CA GLU A 235 -17.53 15.74 -9.00
C GLU A 235 -16.88 17.14 -8.93
N GLY A 236 -15.71 17.23 -8.26
CA GLY A 236 -14.95 18.47 -8.11
C GLY A 236 -15.48 19.45 -7.07
N VAL A 237 -16.56 19.12 -6.35
CA VAL A 237 -17.11 19.95 -5.27
C VAL A 237 -16.65 19.44 -3.93
N GLU A 238 -15.81 20.20 -3.25
CA GLU A 238 -15.35 19.90 -1.89
C GLU A 238 -16.38 20.26 -0.81
N LYS A 239 -16.35 19.50 0.28
CA LYS A 239 -17.14 19.72 1.49
C LYS A 239 -16.26 19.50 2.71
N ASP A 240 -16.27 20.45 3.61
CA ASP A 240 -15.53 20.38 4.87
C ASP A 240 -16.34 19.69 5.95
N ASP A 241 -15.63 19.06 6.90
CA ASP A 241 -16.13 18.44 8.13
C ASP A 241 -17.40 17.57 7.92
N ILE A 242 -17.27 16.63 6.98
CA ILE A 242 -18.37 15.74 6.63
C ILE A 242 -18.58 14.65 7.69
N GLN A 243 -19.85 14.26 7.89
CA GLN A 243 -20.22 13.02 8.58
C GLN A 243 -20.42 11.88 7.57
N SER A 244 -20.87 12.22 6.36
CA SER A 244 -20.92 11.31 5.24
C SER A 244 -20.86 12.06 3.92
N ILE A 245 -20.42 11.38 2.88
CA ILE A 245 -20.52 11.84 1.51
C ILE A 245 -21.02 10.70 0.64
N ALA A 246 -21.98 10.99 -0.22
CA ALA A 246 -22.52 10.04 -1.18
C ALA A 246 -22.54 10.69 -2.56
N GLY A 247 -22.36 9.91 -3.60
CA GLY A 247 -22.33 10.38 -4.97
C GLY A 247 -21.94 9.31 -5.97
N LYS A 248 -21.46 9.73 -7.10
CA LYS A 248 -21.05 8.88 -8.22
C LYS A 248 -19.82 9.45 -8.91
N ASN A 249 -19.23 8.65 -9.80
CA ASN A 249 -18.06 9.03 -10.57
C ASN A 249 -16.89 9.48 -9.67
N ASP A 250 -16.47 10.74 -9.76
CA ASP A 250 -15.37 11.30 -8.98
C ASP A 250 -15.85 11.61 -7.56
N ILE A 251 -15.63 10.68 -6.65
CA ILE A 251 -16.01 10.79 -5.24
C ILE A 251 -14.91 10.22 -4.32
N GLY A 252 -14.65 10.96 -3.24
CA GLY A 252 -13.69 10.54 -2.22
C GLY A 252 -13.79 11.37 -0.94
N ALA A 253 -12.89 11.07 -0.02
CA ALA A 253 -12.72 11.80 1.23
C ALA A 253 -11.24 11.86 1.63
N TYR A 254 -10.91 12.78 2.54
CA TYR A 254 -9.58 12.82 3.12
C TYR A 254 -9.62 13.18 4.60
N ALA A 255 -8.86 12.40 5.37
CA ALA A 255 -8.67 12.60 6.79
C ALA A 255 -7.45 13.49 7.03
N ILE A 256 -7.57 14.51 7.91
CA ILE A 256 -6.55 15.51 8.19
C ILE A 256 -5.89 15.24 9.54
N TYR A 257 -4.56 15.35 9.56
CA TYR A 257 -3.71 15.13 10.73
C TYR A 257 -2.68 16.23 10.91
N SER A 258 -2.27 16.50 12.14
CA SER A 258 -0.99 17.13 12.42
C SER A 258 0.02 16.03 12.73
N THR A 259 1.19 16.05 12.11
CA THR A 259 2.23 15.04 12.27
C THR A 259 3.54 15.62 12.76
N THR A 260 4.29 14.83 13.52
CA THR A 260 5.67 15.10 13.91
C THR A 260 6.65 14.35 13.02
N GLU A 261 7.92 14.73 13.05
CA GLU A 261 8.94 14.08 12.23
C GLU A 261 9.07 12.58 12.54
N GLY A 262 8.97 11.76 11.50
CA GLY A 262 9.05 10.30 11.62
C GLY A 262 7.80 9.63 12.22
N GLU A 263 6.72 10.37 12.44
CA GLU A 263 5.47 9.80 12.96
C GLU A 263 4.83 8.87 11.94
N SER A 264 4.48 7.67 12.39
CA SER A 264 3.80 6.69 11.55
C SER A 264 2.32 6.58 11.88
N ILE A 265 1.48 6.61 10.83
CA ILE A 265 0.05 6.34 10.91
C ILE A 265 -0.22 5.03 10.17
N THR A 266 -0.81 4.06 10.88
CA THR A 266 -1.26 2.80 10.27
C THR A 266 -2.71 2.96 9.82
N VAL A 267 -3.01 2.47 8.62
CA VAL A 267 -4.36 2.38 8.05
C VAL A 267 -4.67 0.91 7.79
N SER A 268 -5.68 0.39 8.45
CA SER A 268 -6.17 -0.96 8.28
C SER A 268 -7.48 -0.95 7.51
N THR A 269 -7.61 -1.80 6.50
CA THR A 269 -8.79 -1.90 5.65
C THR A 269 -9.34 -3.30 5.66
N GLY A 270 -10.65 -3.44 5.82
CA GLY A 270 -11.37 -4.69 5.59
C GLY A 270 -12.27 -4.55 4.38
N LEU A 271 -12.26 -5.52 3.48
CA LEU A 271 -13.02 -5.51 2.23
C LEU A 271 -14.02 -6.65 2.16
N SER A 272 -15.12 -6.40 1.45
CA SER A 272 -16.14 -7.42 1.14
C SER A 272 -16.91 -7.06 -0.13
N LEU A 273 -17.29 -8.07 -0.90
CA LEU A 273 -18.24 -7.93 -2.01
C LEU A 273 -19.70 -8.20 -1.57
N VAL A 274 -19.94 -8.38 -0.27
CA VAL A 274 -21.25 -8.76 0.28
C VAL A 274 -21.89 -7.60 1.05
N SER A 275 -21.21 -7.10 2.08
CA SER A 275 -21.73 -6.00 2.91
C SER A 275 -20.62 -5.33 3.74
N ILE A 276 -20.94 -4.17 4.33
CA ILE A 276 -20.05 -3.45 5.27
C ILE A 276 -19.83 -4.30 6.53
N GLU A 277 -20.86 -4.96 7.05
CA GLU A 277 -20.75 -5.84 8.21
C GLU A 277 -19.77 -7.00 7.93
N GLN A 278 -19.82 -7.56 6.71
CA GLN A 278 -18.88 -8.60 6.33
C GLN A 278 -17.46 -8.05 6.17
N ALA A 279 -17.28 -6.84 5.65
CA ALA A 279 -15.97 -6.18 5.59
C ALA A 279 -15.39 -5.98 7.01
N ARG A 280 -16.22 -5.57 7.95
CA ARG A 280 -15.87 -5.44 9.38
C ARG A 280 -15.49 -6.79 9.98
N LEU A 281 -16.29 -7.81 9.76
CA LEU A 281 -16.02 -9.18 10.24
C LEU A 281 -14.71 -9.72 9.67
N ASN A 282 -14.42 -9.47 8.40
CA ASN A 282 -13.15 -9.84 7.78
C ASN A 282 -11.96 -9.16 8.50
N MET A 283 -12.06 -7.86 8.78
CA MET A 283 -11.03 -7.12 9.51
C MET A 283 -10.85 -7.65 10.94
N ASP A 284 -11.94 -7.88 11.66
CA ASP A 284 -11.90 -8.40 13.02
C ASP A 284 -11.37 -9.84 13.08
N THR A 285 -11.58 -10.62 12.02
CA THR A 285 -11.08 -12.00 11.94
C THR A 285 -9.60 -12.06 11.56
N GLU A 286 -9.14 -11.21 10.66
CA GLU A 286 -7.81 -11.32 10.05
C GLU A 286 -6.78 -10.38 10.71
N LEU A 287 -7.16 -9.17 11.12
CA LEU A 287 -6.24 -8.18 11.67
C LEU A 287 -6.30 -8.04 13.21
N ALA A 288 -7.46 -8.24 13.84
CA ALA A 288 -7.56 -8.10 15.29
C ALA A 288 -6.69 -9.13 16.06
N PRO A 289 -6.57 -10.41 15.64
CA PRO A 289 -5.64 -11.36 16.29
C PRO A 289 -4.18 -10.91 16.18
N LEU A 290 -3.84 -10.14 15.16
CA LEU A 290 -2.52 -9.54 14.94
C LEU A 290 -2.40 -8.15 15.61
N GLN A 291 -3.43 -7.71 16.34
CA GLN A 291 -3.48 -6.43 17.05
C GLN A 291 -3.36 -5.21 16.11
N TYR A 292 -3.75 -5.34 14.83
CA TYR A 292 -3.58 -4.32 13.79
C TYR A 292 -2.12 -3.85 13.65
N ASP A 293 -1.18 -4.72 14.02
CA ASP A 293 0.25 -4.44 13.97
C ASP A 293 0.80 -4.77 12.58
N PHE A 294 1.39 -3.77 11.92
CA PHE A 294 1.90 -3.88 10.56
C PHE A 294 2.96 -4.97 10.43
N ASP A 295 3.92 -5.02 11.35
CA ASP A 295 5.06 -5.95 11.25
C ASP A 295 4.62 -7.39 11.49
N ARG A 296 3.59 -7.62 12.33
CA ARG A 296 2.98 -8.95 12.51
C ARG A 296 2.25 -9.42 11.26
N VAL A 297 1.55 -8.53 10.55
CA VAL A 297 0.89 -8.86 9.27
C VAL A 297 1.94 -9.24 8.24
N VAL A 298 3.01 -8.44 8.10
CA VAL A 298 4.13 -8.74 7.19
C VAL A 298 4.75 -10.11 7.51
N ALA A 299 5.03 -10.39 8.78
CA ALA A 299 5.62 -11.66 9.19
C ALA A 299 4.70 -12.84 8.86
N GLN A 300 3.40 -12.76 9.22
CA GLN A 300 2.44 -13.82 8.93
C GLN A 300 2.30 -14.09 7.43
N THR A 301 2.21 -13.04 6.61
CA THR A 301 2.06 -13.18 5.17
C THR A 301 3.31 -13.76 4.53
N ARG A 302 4.49 -13.35 5.00
CA ARG A 302 5.77 -13.93 4.60
C ARG A 302 5.85 -15.43 4.92
N ASP A 303 5.42 -15.82 6.12
CA ASP A 303 5.44 -17.24 6.54
C ASP A 303 4.52 -18.09 5.65
N LYS A 304 3.33 -17.59 5.30
CA LYS A 304 2.40 -18.28 4.36
C LYS A 304 3.00 -18.43 2.97
N TRP A 305 3.72 -17.42 2.48
CA TRP A 305 4.42 -17.51 1.20
C TRP A 305 5.57 -18.51 1.27
N ASN A 306 6.35 -18.53 2.35
CA ASN A 306 7.42 -19.52 2.55
C ASN A 306 6.88 -20.94 2.57
N GLU A 307 5.76 -21.17 3.28
CA GLU A 307 5.10 -22.48 3.29
C GLU A 307 4.69 -22.92 1.89
N LEU A 308 4.10 -22.01 1.11
CA LEU A 308 3.62 -22.34 -0.24
C LEU A 308 4.79 -22.57 -1.22
N LEU A 309 5.77 -21.68 -1.23
CA LEU A 309 6.93 -21.74 -2.11
C LEU A 309 7.86 -22.90 -1.76
N GLY A 310 7.97 -23.25 -0.47
CA GLY A 310 8.78 -24.37 0.02
C GLY A 310 8.21 -25.76 -0.24
N ARG A 311 7.03 -25.87 -0.90
CA ARG A 311 6.47 -27.20 -1.27
C ARG A 311 7.25 -27.89 -2.37
N ILE A 312 8.05 -27.14 -3.13
CA ILE A 312 8.92 -27.68 -4.19
C ILE A 312 10.31 -27.12 -3.94
N GLU A 313 11.25 -28.01 -3.62
CA GLU A 313 12.66 -27.67 -3.48
C GLU A 313 13.41 -28.20 -4.71
N ILE A 314 14.27 -27.35 -5.28
CA ILE A 314 15.10 -27.69 -6.42
C ILE A 314 16.56 -27.53 -6.01
N GLU A 315 17.31 -28.62 -6.03
CA GLU A 315 18.76 -28.58 -5.87
C GLU A 315 19.42 -28.32 -7.22
N GLY A 316 20.22 -27.29 -7.32
CA GLY A 316 20.97 -26.94 -8.52
C GLY A 316 22.39 -26.48 -8.17
N THR A 317 23.32 -26.74 -9.07
CA THR A 317 24.74 -26.36 -8.91
C THR A 317 25.10 -25.03 -9.56
N ASN A 318 24.17 -24.42 -10.33
CA ASN A 318 24.43 -23.16 -11.03
C ASN A 318 23.46 -22.09 -10.54
N GLU A 319 24.00 -20.99 -10.00
CA GLU A 319 23.29 -19.72 -9.95
C GLU A 319 23.15 -19.23 -11.42
N VAL A 320 21.91 -18.99 -11.85
CA VAL A 320 21.62 -18.46 -13.17
C VAL A 320 21.84 -16.96 -13.16
#